data_bdcf1c2a5dc337fcb0aba9b5ae6f344e
#
_entry.id   bdcf1c2a5dc337fcb0aba9b5ae6f344e
#
_cell.length_a   1.000
_cell.length_b   1.000
_cell.length_c   1.000
_cell.angle_alpha   90.00
_cell.angle_beta   90.00
_cell.angle_gamma   90.00
#
_symmetry.space_group_name_H-M   'P 1'
#
loop_
_entity.id
_entity.type
_entity.pdbx_description
1 polymer ?
#
loop_
_entity_poly.entity_id
_entity_poly.type
_entity_poly.pdbx_seq_one_letter_code
_entity_poly.pdbx_strand_id
1 'polypeptide(L)'
;MKYSERGDNSEKITSCNANLKVVKADVSDVNAVAAACKGNDVVISAYNPGWTNPNIYEETLKNYPLILKAVKQAGIKRLLCVGGAGTLFCAPGLRVVDSGAIPTEIMGGVKSLGEFYLNTLCNEKETDWVFFSPAGTLEPGQRTGKFRFGKDDLIVDENGKSHISVEDYAVAMVDEMEQEKHHRERFTIGY
;
A
#
# COMPACT_ATOMS: atom_id res chain seq x y z
N MET A 1 14.19 11.10 3.05
CA MET A 1 13.26 9.98 3.24
C MET A 1 13.19 9.65 4.73
N LYS A 2 12.00 9.55 5.30
CA LYS A 2 11.79 9.12 6.68
C LYS A 2 11.01 7.82 6.67
N TYR A 3 11.37 6.89 7.52
CA TYR A 3 10.71 5.60 7.67
C TYR A 3 10.20 5.45 9.10
N SER A 4 8.97 4.96 9.26
CA SER A 4 8.35 4.70 10.56
C SER A 4 7.77 3.29 10.58
N GLU A 5 8.04 2.54 11.63
CA GLU A 5 7.58 1.17 11.79
C GLU A 5 7.05 0.94 13.22
N ARG A 6 6.07 0.05 13.34
CA ARG A 6 5.57 -0.42 14.65
C ARG A 6 6.53 -1.45 15.23
N GLY A 7 7.07 -1.18 16.41
CA GLY A 7 8.03 -2.04 17.09
C GLY A 7 9.49 -1.67 16.81
N ASP A 8 10.41 -2.37 17.46
CA ASP A 8 11.85 -2.14 17.35
C ASP A 8 12.43 -2.96 16.19
N ASN A 9 12.11 -2.56 14.98
CA ASN A 9 12.62 -3.16 13.76
C ASN A 9 13.55 -2.23 12.97
N SER A 10 13.96 -1.10 13.57
CA SER A 10 14.87 -0.13 12.95
C SER A 10 16.19 -0.77 12.50
N GLU A 11 16.63 -1.82 13.20
CA GLU A 11 17.80 -2.62 12.85
C GLU A 11 17.67 -3.42 11.54
N LYS A 12 16.44 -3.67 11.06
CA LYS A 12 16.20 -4.31 9.77
C LYS A 12 16.47 -3.38 8.59
N ILE A 13 16.56 -2.08 8.84
CA ILE A 13 16.88 -1.10 7.81
C ILE A 13 18.40 -0.98 7.75
N THR A 14 19.00 -1.77 6.90
CA THR A 14 20.46 -1.81 6.72
C THR A 14 20.99 -0.81 5.71
N SER A 15 20.11 -0.09 5.01
CA SER A 15 20.49 0.92 4.02
C SER A 15 21.13 2.12 4.72
N CYS A 16 22.38 2.39 4.40
CA CYS A 16 23.13 3.56 4.85
C CYS A 16 23.12 4.64 3.77
N ASN A 17 22.20 5.58 3.84
CA ASN A 17 22.17 6.72 2.94
C ASN A 17 22.03 8.00 3.79
N ALA A 18 22.85 9.02 3.50
CA ALA A 18 22.86 10.28 4.25
C ALA A 18 21.49 11.00 4.24
N ASN A 19 20.67 10.73 3.22
CA ASN A 19 19.32 11.29 3.08
C ASN A 19 18.24 10.43 3.73
N LEU A 20 18.57 9.26 4.30
CA LEU A 20 17.64 8.39 5.00
C LEU A 20 17.67 8.67 6.49
N LYS A 21 16.54 9.06 7.04
CA LYS A 21 16.34 9.19 8.49
C LYS A 21 15.31 8.18 8.95
N VAL A 22 15.73 7.24 9.79
CA VAL A 22 14.82 6.28 10.45
C VAL A 22 14.25 6.94 11.70
N VAL A 23 12.92 6.89 11.84
CA VAL A 23 12.20 7.45 13.00
C VAL A 23 11.30 6.38 13.56
N LYS A 24 11.42 6.08 14.86
CA LYS A 24 10.49 5.16 15.54
C LYS A 24 9.21 5.91 15.89
N ALA A 25 8.07 5.42 15.43
CA ALA A 25 6.76 5.95 15.78
C ALA A 25 5.70 4.84 15.77
N ASP A 26 4.76 4.88 16.71
CA ASP A 26 3.57 4.03 16.67
C ASP A 26 2.56 4.66 15.70
N VAL A 27 2.05 3.89 14.75
CA VAL A 27 1.06 4.37 13.77
C VAL A 27 -0.27 4.79 14.40
N SER A 28 -0.57 4.34 15.62
CA SER A 28 -1.73 4.78 16.40
C SER A 28 -1.53 6.16 17.05
N ASP A 29 -0.29 6.65 17.15
CA ASP A 29 0.02 8.01 17.61
C ASP A 29 0.07 8.97 16.41
N VAL A 30 -1.07 9.59 16.14
CA VAL A 30 -1.25 10.55 15.04
C VAL A 30 -0.23 11.70 15.11
N ASN A 31 0.10 12.17 16.33
CA ASN A 31 1.04 13.30 16.49
C ASN A 31 2.47 12.88 16.16
N ALA A 32 2.88 11.70 16.62
CA ALA A 32 4.22 11.17 16.31
C ALA A 32 4.37 10.93 14.81
N VAL A 33 3.38 10.32 14.15
CA VAL A 33 3.39 10.09 12.70
C VAL A 33 3.38 11.41 11.94
N ALA A 34 2.53 12.38 12.32
CA ALA A 34 2.48 13.70 11.69
C ALA A 34 3.83 14.44 11.81
N ALA A 35 4.45 14.38 12.99
CA ALA A 35 5.79 14.97 13.20
C ALA A 35 6.86 14.30 12.31
N ALA A 36 6.79 12.97 12.14
CA ALA A 36 7.68 12.25 11.24
C ALA A 36 7.45 12.61 9.77
N CYS A 37 6.20 12.85 9.37
CA CYS A 37 5.84 13.22 7.99
C CYS A 37 6.20 14.68 7.66
N LYS A 38 6.20 15.58 8.63
CA LYS A 38 6.35 17.02 8.42
C LYS A 38 7.60 17.38 7.62
N GLY A 39 7.43 18.26 6.60
CA GLY A 39 8.51 18.74 5.75
C GLY A 39 8.93 17.75 4.65
N ASN A 40 8.09 16.77 4.35
CA ASN A 40 8.21 15.93 3.16
C ASN A 40 7.10 16.31 2.17
N ASP A 41 7.29 15.98 0.90
CA ASP A 41 6.34 16.28 -0.18
C ASP A 41 5.27 15.18 -0.31
N VAL A 42 5.67 13.91 -0.09
CA VAL A 42 4.86 12.72 -0.29
C VAL A 42 5.03 11.76 0.88
N VAL A 43 3.98 11.05 1.22
CA VAL A 43 4.01 9.89 2.12
C VAL A 43 3.68 8.63 1.32
N ILE A 44 4.52 7.60 1.46
CA ILE A 44 4.23 6.24 0.99
C ILE A 44 3.93 5.39 2.22
N SER A 45 2.72 4.83 2.28
CA SER A 45 2.31 3.93 3.35
C SER A 45 2.36 2.48 2.87
N ALA A 46 3.30 1.71 3.41
CA ALA A 46 3.35 0.25 3.29
C ALA A 46 2.97 -0.42 4.63
N TYR A 47 2.06 0.20 5.37
CA TYR A 47 1.65 -0.31 6.68
C TYR A 47 0.94 -1.66 6.54
N ASN A 48 1.31 -2.60 7.39
CA ASN A 48 0.62 -3.87 7.59
C ASN A 48 0.78 -4.28 9.06
N PRO A 49 -0.30 -4.62 9.78
CA PRO A 49 -0.20 -5.04 11.19
C PRO A 49 0.51 -6.37 11.40
N GLY A 50 0.84 -7.08 10.32
CA GLY A 50 1.48 -8.40 10.30
C GLY A 50 0.52 -9.50 9.87
N TRP A 51 0.91 -10.29 8.88
CA TRP A 51 0.07 -11.37 8.32
C TRP A 51 -0.28 -12.47 9.33
N THR A 52 0.52 -12.64 10.39
CA THR A 52 0.30 -13.59 11.48
C THR A 52 -0.45 -12.97 12.68
N ASN A 53 -0.79 -11.69 12.61
CA ASN A 53 -1.52 -11.01 13.67
C ASN A 53 -3.00 -11.42 13.66
N PRO A 54 -3.52 -12.05 14.73
CA PRO A 54 -4.92 -12.48 14.78
C PRO A 54 -5.92 -11.30 14.72
N ASN A 55 -5.47 -10.09 15.06
CA ASN A 55 -6.28 -8.86 15.02
C ASN A 55 -6.00 -8.01 13.77
N ILE A 56 -5.46 -8.61 12.70
CA ILE A 56 -5.06 -7.88 11.48
C ILE A 56 -6.22 -7.07 10.90
N TYR A 57 -7.43 -7.61 10.94
CA TYR A 57 -8.62 -6.95 10.40
C TYR A 57 -8.94 -5.65 11.16
N GLU A 58 -9.07 -5.74 12.47
CA GLU A 58 -9.42 -4.61 13.34
C GLU A 58 -8.31 -3.56 13.36
N GLU A 59 -7.06 -4.00 13.43
CA GLU A 59 -5.92 -3.09 13.47
C GLU A 59 -5.72 -2.36 12.14
N THR A 60 -5.99 -2.98 11.02
CA THR A 60 -5.97 -2.32 9.70
C THR A 60 -7.02 -1.23 9.64
N LEU A 61 -8.29 -1.55 9.96
CA LEU A 61 -9.39 -0.59 9.91
C LEU A 61 -9.23 0.54 10.93
N LYS A 62 -8.56 0.29 12.06
CA LYS A 62 -8.24 1.31 13.05
C LYS A 62 -7.12 2.24 12.58
N ASN A 63 -6.03 1.68 12.09
CA ASN A 63 -4.78 2.44 11.94
C ASN A 63 -4.66 3.16 10.58
N TYR A 64 -5.19 2.62 9.49
CA TYR A 64 -5.14 3.33 8.20
C TYR A 64 -5.82 4.71 8.21
N PRO A 65 -7.03 4.88 8.82
CA PRO A 65 -7.60 6.22 8.99
C PRO A 65 -6.76 7.15 9.86
N LEU A 66 -6.02 6.61 10.86
CA LEU A 66 -5.12 7.41 11.69
C LEU A 66 -3.88 7.86 10.90
N ILE A 67 -3.34 7.00 10.02
CA ILE A 67 -2.26 7.37 9.10
C ILE A 67 -2.73 8.51 8.17
N LEU A 68 -3.90 8.38 7.55
CA LEU A 68 -4.49 9.43 6.70
C LEU A 68 -4.65 10.75 7.49
N LYS A 69 -5.16 10.68 8.72
CA LYS A 69 -5.29 11.83 9.60
C LYS A 69 -3.93 12.48 9.90
N ALA A 70 -2.90 11.69 10.17
CA ALA A 70 -1.55 12.18 10.44
C ALA A 70 -0.92 12.86 9.21
N VAL A 71 -1.14 12.32 8.02
CA VAL A 71 -0.71 12.91 6.74
C VAL A 71 -1.34 14.28 6.55
N LYS A 72 -2.66 14.39 6.77
CA LYS A 72 -3.40 15.68 6.71
C LYS A 72 -2.89 16.66 7.75
N GLN A 73 -2.69 16.23 9.00
CA GLN A 73 -2.17 17.06 10.08
C GLN A 73 -0.74 17.56 9.82
N ALA A 74 0.07 16.79 9.12
CA ALA A 74 1.42 17.19 8.70
C ALA A 74 1.42 18.21 7.54
N GLY A 75 0.26 18.47 6.92
CA GLY A 75 0.13 19.34 5.76
C GLY A 75 0.58 18.68 4.44
N ILE A 76 0.78 17.37 4.43
CA ILE A 76 1.17 16.63 3.23
C ILE A 76 -0.05 16.45 2.33
N LYS A 77 0.12 16.75 1.05
CA LYS A 77 -0.98 16.70 0.08
C LYS A 77 -1.12 15.36 -0.61
N ARG A 78 -0.02 14.58 -0.71
CA ARG A 78 0.01 13.36 -1.50
C ARG A 78 0.32 12.13 -0.63
N LEU A 79 -0.52 11.11 -0.74
CA LEU A 79 -0.41 9.83 -0.05
C LEU A 79 -0.48 8.67 -1.05
N LEU A 80 0.59 7.89 -1.16
CA LEU A 80 0.59 6.63 -1.88
C LEU A 80 0.44 5.47 -0.89
N CYS A 81 -0.56 4.63 -1.10
CA CYS A 81 -0.77 3.43 -0.30
C CYS A 81 -0.35 2.19 -1.07
N VAL A 82 0.49 1.36 -0.47
CA VAL A 82 0.64 -0.03 -0.92
C VAL A 82 -0.70 -0.71 -0.71
N GLY A 83 -1.35 -1.02 -1.81
CA GLY A 83 -2.69 -1.59 -1.84
C GLY A 83 -2.68 -3.11 -1.77
N GLY A 84 -3.81 -3.70 -2.11
CA GLY A 84 -4.00 -5.14 -2.22
C GLY A 84 -4.78 -5.51 -3.48
N ALA A 85 -4.61 -6.73 -3.95
CA ALA A 85 -5.33 -7.25 -5.12
C ALA A 85 -6.79 -7.64 -4.82
N GLY A 86 -7.17 -7.72 -3.54
CA GLY A 86 -8.47 -8.28 -3.13
C GLY A 86 -9.70 -7.60 -3.74
N THR A 87 -9.62 -6.30 -4.03
CA THR A 87 -10.72 -5.53 -4.63
C THR A 87 -10.64 -5.41 -6.15
N LEU A 88 -9.60 -5.97 -6.79
CA LEU A 88 -9.53 -6.07 -8.25
C LEU A 88 -10.54 -7.09 -8.76
N PHE A 89 -11.04 -6.90 -9.98
CA PHE A 89 -11.92 -7.85 -10.64
C PHE A 89 -11.11 -8.96 -11.32
N CYS A 90 -11.40 -10.21 -10.99
CA CYS A 90 -10.84 -11.40 -11.66
C CYS A 90 -11.79 -11.96 -12.74
N ALA A 91 -13.05 -11.51 -12.76
CA ALA A 91 -14.04 -11.76 -13.78
C ALA A 91 -15.10 -10.63 -13.73
N PRO A 92 -15.97 -10.49 -14.73
CA PRO A 92 -17.01 -9.47 -14.75
C PRO A 92 -17.87 -9.52 -13.48
N GLY A 93 -17.79 -8.45 -12.66
CA GLY A 93 -18.51 -8.31 -11.40
C GLY A 93 -18.00 -9.16 -10.23
N LEU A 94 -16.95 -9.95 -10.42
CA LEU A 94 -16.37 -10.81 -9.37
C LEU A 94 -15.01 -10.27 -8.91
N ARG A 95 -14.93 -9.86 -7.66
CA ARG A 95 -13.66 -9.44 -7.05
C ARG A 95 -12.83 -10.64 -6.59
N VAL A 96 -11.52 -10.48 -6.56
CA VAL A 96 -10.59 -11.51 -6.07
C VAL A 96 -10.97 -11.98 -4.65
N VAL A 97 -11.35 -11.07 -3.76
CA VAL A 97 -11.75 -11.39 -2.37
C VAL A 97 -12.98 -12.28 -2.30
N ASP A 98 -13.86 -12.24 -3.32
CA ASP A 98 -15.12 -13.00 -3.38
C ASP A 98 -15.00 -14.27 -4.23
N SER A 99 -13.84 -14.48 -4.87
CA SER A 99 -13.61 -15.59 -5.79
C SER A 99 -13.36 -16.96 -5.13
N GLY A 100 -13.10 -16.95 -3.80
CA GLY A 100 -12.66 -18.13 -3.07
C GLY A 100 -11.17 -18.48 -3.23
N ALA A 101 -10.40 -17.69 -3.99
CA ALA A 101 -8.97 -17.94 -4.23
C ALA A 101 -8.06 -17.47 -3.07
N ILE A 102 -8.57 -16.65 -2.15
CA ILE A 102 -7.77 -16.10 -1.04
C ILE A 102 -7.70 -17.12 0.10
N PRO A 103 -6.49 -17.51 0.56
CA PRO A 103 -6.33 -18.34 1.74
C PRO A 103 -6.96 -17.72 2.99
N THR A 104 -7.58 -18.57 3.82
CA THR A 104 -8.31 -18.13 5.03
C THR A 104 -7.40 -17.35 5.99
N GLU A 105 -6.13 -17.73 6.06
CA GLU A 105 -5.12 -17.16 6.96
C GLU A 105 -4.85 -15.69 6.69
N ILE A 106 -4.98 -15.24 5.44
CA ILE A 106 -4.74 -13.84 5.05
C ILE A 106 -6.04 -13.08 4.75
N MET A 107 -7.19 -13.75 4.77
CA MET A 107 -8.47 -13.17 4.41
C MET A 107 -8.82 -11.91 5.22
N GLY A 108 -8.50 -11.89 6.51
CA GLY A 108 -8.74 -10.72 7.37
C GLY A 108 -8.01 -9.47 6.87
N GLY A 109 -6.73 -9.60 6.53
CA GLY A 109 -5.93 -8.50 6.00
C GLY A 109 -6.39 -8.05 4.62
N VAL A 110 -6.75 -8.99 3.74
CA VAL A 110 -7.25 -8.67 2.40
C VAL A 110 -8.57 -7.91 2.47
N LYS A 111 -9.52 -8.37 3.30
CA LYS A 111 -10.83 -7.71 3.49
C LYS A 111 -10.69 -6.32 4.08
N SER A 112 -9.97 -6.19 5.19
CA SER A 112 -9.84 -4.91 5.89
C SER A 112 -9.16 -3.83 5.04
N LEU A 113 -8.11 -4.19 4.29
CA LEU A 113 -7.46 -3.25 3.37
C LEU A 113 -8.39 -2.85 2.22
N GLY A 114 -9.19 -3.79 1.71
CA GLY A 114 -10.22 -3.53 0.71
C GLY A 114 -11.32 -2.60 1.23
N GLU A 115 -11.78 -2.80 2.46
CA GLU A 115 -12.77 -1.94 3.12
C GLU A 115 -12.24 -0.53 3.37
N PHE A 116 -10.99 -0.39 3.81
CA PHE A 116 -10.34 0.92 3.92
C PHE A 116 -10.34 1.66 2.57
N TYR A 117 -9.97 0.97 1.48
CA TYR A 117 -9.98 1.56 0.15
C TYR A 117 -11.40 2.02 -0.24
N LEU A 118 -12.39 1.12 -0.17
CA LEU A 118 -13.76 1.38 -0.64
C LEU A 118 -14.51 2.40 0.22
N ASN A 119 -14.36 2.30 1.56
CA ASN A 119 -15.18 3.07 2.50
C ASN A 119 -14.49 4.35 2.97
N THR A 120 -13.17 4.44 2.89
CA THR A 120 -12.41 5.62 3.36
C THR A 120 -11.77 6.37 2.20
N LEU A 121 -10.85 5.75 1.45
CA LEU A 121 -10.13 6.46 0.40
C LEU A 121 -11.04 6.94 -0.73
N CYS A 122 -11.96 6.12 -1.22
CA CYS A 122 -12.91 6.54 -2.28
C CYS A 122 -13.78 7.74 -1.88
N ASN A 123 -13.93 8.01 -0.58
CA ASN A 123 -14.66 9.16 -0.06
C ASN A 123 -13.75 10.34 0.34
N GLU A 124 -12.43 10.17 0.34
CA GLU A 124 -11.47 11.21 0.69
C GLU A 124 -11.34 12.23 -0.46
N LYS A 125 -11.52 13.52 -0.14
CA LYS A 125 -11.52 14.61 -1.13
C LYS A 125 -10.37 15.61 -0.97
N GLU A 126 -9.75 15.65 0.20
CA GLU A 126 -8.74 16.67 0.53
C GLU A 126 -7.32 16.20 0.22
N THR A 127 -7.04 14.91 0.40
CA THR A 127 -5.75 14.30 0.13
C THR A 127 -5.72 13.78 -1.30
N ASP A 128 -4.65 14.04 -2.01
CA ASP A 128 -4.35 13.38 -3.29
C ASP A 128 -3.79 11.99 -3.01
N TRP A 129 -4.67 11.01 -2.94
CA TRP A 129 -4.30 9.64 -2.62
C TRP A 129 -4.18 8.77 -3.87
N VAL A 130 -3.30 7.79 -3.78
CA VAL A 130 -3.18 6.72 -4.75
C VAL A 130 -3.22 5.37 -4.01
N PHE A 131 -4.05 4.45 -4.47
CA PHE A 131 -4.11 3.08 -3.97
C PHE A 131 -3.50 2.15 -5.01
N PHE A 132 -2.22 1.81 -4.85
CA PHE A 132 -1.49 1.00 -5.79
C PHE A 132 -1.67 -0.49 -5.47
N SER A 133 -2.55 -1.15 -6.21
CA SER A 133 -2.81 -2.59 -6.07
C SER A 133 -1.71 -3.41 -6.75
N PRO A 134 -1.07 -4.36 -6.06
CA PRO A 134 -0.19 -5.33 -6.72
C PRO A 134 -0.99 -6.33 -7.56
N ALA A 135 -0.30 -7.16 -8.33
CA ALA A 135 -0.84 -8.40 -8.86
C ALA A 135 -1.28 -9.35 -7.74
N GLY A 136 -1.95 -10.45 -8.08
CA GLY A 136 -2.44 -11.45 -7.12
C GLY A 136 -1.34 -12.04 -6.23
N THR A 137 -0.12 -12.19 -6.77
CA THR A 137 1.08 -12.58 -6.04
C THR A 137 2.13 -11.48 -6.12
N LEU A 138 2.59 -11.00 -4.95
CA LEU A 138 3.70 -10.06 -4.79
C LEU A 138 4.79 -10.77 -4.00
N GLU A 139 5.92 -11.06 -4.63
CA GLU A 139 6.99 -11.85 -4.05
C GLU A 139 8.39 -11.32 -4.45
N PRO A 140 9.44 -11.57 -3.66
CA PRO A 140 10.79 -11.22 -4.08
C PRO A 140 11.15 -11.85 -5.42
N GLY A 141 11.84 -11.09 -6.29
CA GLY A 141 12.19 -11.56 -7.62
C GLY A 141 13.28 -10.71 -8.27
N GLN A 142 13.15 -10.45 -9.56
CA GLN A 142 14.10 -9.64 -10.31
C GLN A 142 13.53 -8.26 -10.62
N ARG A 143 14.38 -7.26 -10.59
CA ARG A 143 14.07 -5.92 -11.12
C ARG A 143 14.23 -5.96 -12.64
N THR A 144 13.13 -6.14 -13.36
CA THR A 144 13.14 -6.23 -14.81
C THR A 144 12.87 -4.88 -15.48
N GLY A 145 12.13 -4.00 -14.84
CA GLY A 145 11.62 -2.75 -15.39
C GLY A 145 10.60 -2.97 -16.53
N LYS A 146 10.07 -4.18 -16.67
CA LYS A 146 9.11 -4.55 -17.72
C LYS A 146 7.86 -5.12 -17.09
N PHE A 147 6.80 -4.35 -17.09
CA PHE A 147 5.51 -4.72 -16.50
C PHE A 147 4.37 -3.95 -17.18
N ARG A 148 3.15 -4.37 -16.96
CA ARG A 148 1.95 -3.73 -17.48
C ARG A 148 1.21 -3.02 -16.36
N PHE A 149 0.60 -1.88 -16.68
CA PHE A 149 -0.33 -1.20 -15.81
C PHE A 149 -1.77 -1.51 -16.18
N GLY A 150 -2.64 -1.52 -15.18
CA GLY A 150 -4.08 -1.65 -15.31
C GLY A 150 -4.79 -0.78 -14.29
N LYS A 151 -6.12 -0.83 -14.27
CA LYS A 151 -6.92 -0.03 -13.36
C LYS A 151 -7.64 -0.90 -12.33
N ASP A 152 -8.72 -1.53 -12.72
CA ASP A 152 -9.61 -2.23 -11.81
C ASP A 152 -9.59 -3.76 -11.99
N ASP A 153 -9.03 -4.24 -13.10
CA ASP A 153 -8.97 -5.65 -13.41
C ASP A 153 -7.64 -6.26 -13.02
N LEU A 154 -7.68 -7.51 -12.53
CA LEU A 154 -6.50 -8.27 -12.20
C LEU A 154 -5.70 -8.57 -13.47
N ILE A 155 -4.44 -8.14 -13.51
CA ILE A 155 -3.56 -8.45 -14.62
C ILE A 155 -3.07 -9.90 -14.48
N VAL A 156 -3.18 -10.65 -15.57
CA VAL A 156 -2.70 -12.03 -15.66
C VAL A 156 -1.76 -12.18 -16.87
N ASP A 157 -0.81 -13.09 -16.77
CA ASP A 157 0.04 -13.50 -17.88
C ASP A 157 -0.69 -14.44 -18.85
N GLU A 158 0.01 -14.91 -19.87
CA GLU A 158 -0.51 -15.85 -20.89
C GLU A 158 -0.98 -17.21 -20.32
N ASN A 159 -0.50 -17.55 -19.11
CA ASN A 159 -0.88 -18.77 -18.39
C ASN A 159 -1.99 -18.54 -17.36
N GLY A 160 -2.56 -17.32 -17.31
CA GLY A 160 -3.58 -16.94 -16.35
C GLY A 160 -3.04 -16.66 -14.94
N LYS A 161 -1.72 -16.54 -14.75
CA LYS A 161 -1.09 -16.26 -13.46
C LYS A 161 -0.98 -14.76 -13.26
N SER A 162 -1.42 -14.28 -12.11
CA SER A 162 -1.26 -12.87 -11.70
C SER A 162 -0.09 -12.74 -10.73
N HIS A 163 0.99 -12.10 -11.17
CA HIS A 163 2.19 -11.93 -10.33
C HIS A 163 3.00 -10.69 -10.72
N ILE A 164 3.79 -10.21 -9.76
CA ILE A 164 4.78 -9.13 -9.92
C ILE A 164 5.88 -9.30 -8.86
N SER A 165 7.11 -8.93 -9.18
CA SER A 165 8.18 -8.88 -8.19
C SER A 165 8.05 -7.67 -7.28
N VAL A 166 8.49 -7.79 -6.02
CA VAL A 166 8.60 -6.66 -5.10
C VAL A 166 9.49 -5.56 -5.67
N GLU A 167 10.54 -5.94 -6.40
CA GLU A 167 11.49 -5.02 -7.02
C GLU A 167 10.85 -4.19 -8.12
N ASP A 168 10.05 -4.79 -9.01
CA ASP A 168 9.35 -4.04 -10.06
C ASP A 168 8.18 -3.23 -9.50
N TYR A 169 7.48 -3.76 -8.49
CA TYR A 169 6.45 -3.01 -7.78
C TYR A 169 7.03 -1.75 -7.11
N ALA A 170 8.23 -1.87 -6.49
CA ALA A 170 8.93 -0.73 -5.90
C ALA A 170 9.38 0.31 -6.94
N VAL A 171 9.87 -0.14 -8.12
CA VAL A 171 10.17 0.77 -9.24
C VAL A 171 8.94 1.56 -9.63
N ALA A 172 7.82 0.89 -9.87
CA ALA A 172 6.59 1.56 -10.29
C ALA A 172 6.02 2.51 -9.20
N MET A 173 6.20 2.17 -7.91
CA MET A 173 5.82 3.05 -6.81
C MET A 173 6.65 4.34 -6.78
N VAL A 174 7.96 4.23 -7.03
CA VAL A 174 8.85 5.40 -7.11
C VAL A 174 8.54 6.23 -8.35
N ASP A 175 8.34 5.58 -9.50
CA ASP A 175 7.94 6.27 -10.74
C ASP A 175 6.62 7.03 -10.55
N GLU A 176 5.64 6.45 -9.86
CA GLU A 176 4.38 7.14 -9.56
C GLU A 176 4.56 8.32 -8.60
N MET A 177 5.43 8.17 -7.61
CA MET A 177 5.78 9.26 -6.69
C MET A 177 6.42 10.45 -7.43
N GLU A 178 7.30 10.18 -8.42
CA GLU A 178 8.04 11.20 -9.17
C GLU A 178 7.24 11.82 -10.32
N GLN A 179 6.38 11.02 -10.97
CA GLN A 179 5.67 11.43 -12.21
C GLN A 179 4.23 11.85 -11.97
N GLU A 180 3.65 11.53 -10.81
CA GLU A 180 2.30 11.91 -10.38
C GLU A 180 1.21 11.68 -11.45
N LYS A 181 1.16 10.47 -12.04
CA LYS A 181 0.24 10.13 -13.13
C LYS A 181 -1.19 9.85 -12.67
N HIS A 182 -1.36 9.40 -11.42
CA HIS A 182 -2.64 8.99 -10.87
C HIS A 182 -3.04 9.90 -9.70
N HIS A 183 -4.30 10.31 -9.63
CA HIS A 183 -4.81 11.24 -8.63
C HIS A 183 -6.17 10.79 -8.09
N ARG A 184 -6.24 10.50 -6.79
CA ARG A 184 -7.44 9.99 -6.10
C ARG A 184 -8.06 8.80 -6.80
N GLU A 185 -7.22 7.87 -7.19
CA GLU A 185 -7.63 6.65 -7.87
C GLU A 185 -6.76 5.44 -7.48
N ARG A 186 -7.26 4.27 -7.85
CA ARG A 186 -6.51 3.03 -7.86
C ARG A 186 -5.91 2.79 -9.23
N PHE A 187 -4.72 2.21 -9.25
CA PHE A 187 -4.17 1.51 -10.41
C PHE A 187 -3.48 0.21 -9.96
N THR A 188 -3.19 -0.67 -10.90
CA THR A 188 -2.57 -1.97 -10.64
C THR A 188 -1.43 -2.25 -11.59
N ILE A 189 -0.64 -3.27 -11.29
CA ILE A 189 0.55 -3.69 -12.01
C ILE A 189 0.64 -5.22 -12.05
N GLY A 190 1.18 -5.76 -13.12
CA GLY A 190 1.46 -7.19 -13.27
C GLY A 190 2.31 -7.49 -14.51
N TYR A 191 2.81 -8.70 -14.59
CA TYR A 191 3.50 -9.21 -15.79
C TYR A 191 2.53 -9.72 -16.84
#